data_6b8bd0ccd3bfa183c63def69f99f15ca
#
_entry.id   6b8bd0ccd3bfa183c63def69f99f15ca
#
_cell.length_a   1.000
_cell.length_b   1.000
_cell.length_c   1.000
_cell.angle_alpha   90.00
_cell.angle_beta   90.00
_cell.angle_gamma   90.00
#
_symmetry.space_group_name_H-M   'P 1'
#
loop_
_entity.id
_entity.type
_entity.pdbx_description
1 polymer ?
#
loop_
_entity_poly.entity_id
_entity_poly.type
_entity_poly.pdbx_seq_one_letter_code
_entity_poly.pdbx_strand_id
1 'polypeptide(L)'
;MLSEHQCQGWLEGYLLTGRHGFFSCYEAFIHIIDSMLNQHAKWLKVCNHIPWRRPIGSLNYLLSSHVWRQDHNGFSHQDPGFIDHVVNKKAEVIRVYLPPDANCLLSVTDHCLRSRNYVNVVVAGKQPAPQWLTMDEAVKHCEAGLGIW
;
A
#
# COMPACT_ATOMS: atom_id res chain seq x y z
N MET A 1 -1.41 -17.77 -12.47
CA MET A 1 -2.65 -17.04 -12.83
C MET A 1 -2.29 -15.59 -13.11
N LEU A 2 -2.78 -15.06 -14.22
CA LEU A 2 -2.52 -13.69 -14.66
C LEU A 2 -3.82 -12.87 -14.53
N SER A 3 -4.20 -12.53 -13.29
CA SER A 3 -5.40 -11.74 -13.03
C SER A 3 -5.25 -10.99 -11.70
N GLU A 4 -5.03 -9.71 -11.79
CA GLU A 4 -4.93 -8.78 -10.66
C GLU A 4 -6.23 -8.75 -9.86
N HIS A 5 -7.38 -8.76 -10.52
CA HIS A 5 -8.69 -8.82 -9.86
C HIS A 5 -8.83 -10.07 -8.97
N GLN A 6 -8.40 -11.21 -9.46
CA GLN A 6 -8.52 -12.46 -8.72
C GLN A 6 -7.52 -12.50 -7.56
N CYS A 7 -6.29 -12.02 -7.76
CA CYS A 7 -5.29 -11.92 -6.70
C CYS A 7 -5.79 -11.00 -5.56
N GLN A 8 -6.36 -9.85 -5.90
CA GLN A 8 -6.96 -8.98 -4.89
C GLN A 8 -8.17 -9.63 -4.21
N GLY A 9 -9.06 -10.26 -4.96
CA GLY A 9 -10.22 -10.93 -4.39
C GLY A 9 -9.83 -12.02 -3.38
N TRP A 10 -8.77 -12.79 -3.67
CA TRP A 10 -8.23 -13.76 -2.73
C TRP A 10 -7.64 -13.09 -1.49
N LEU A 11 -6.88 -12.00 -1.66
CA LEU A 11 -6.36 -11.25 -0.53
C LEU A 11 -7.48 -10.70 0.34
N GLU A 12 -8.51 -10.08 -0.24
CA GLU A 12 -9.66 -9.57 0.51
C GLU A 12 -10.36 -10.69 1.31
N GLY A 13 -10.60 -11.85 0.68
CA GLY A 13 -11.16 -13.02 1.38
C GLY A 13 -10.27 -13.49 2.54
N TYR A 14 -8.96 -13.45 2.35
CA TYR A 14 -7.98 -13.83 3.38
C TYR A 14 -7.99 -12.85 4.56
N LEU A 15 -8.08 -11.54 4.29
CA LEU A 15 -8.19 -10.51 5.32
C LEU A 15 -9.46 -10.66 6.16
N LEU A 16 -10.58 -11.02 5.53
CA LEU A 16 -11.86 -11.27 6.21
C LEU A 16 -11.79 -12.44 7.20
N THR A 17 -10.84 -13.36 7.04
CA THR A 17 -10.61 -14.45 7.99
C THR A 17 -9.71 -14.05 9.18
N GLY A 18 -9.37 -12.77 9.32
CA GLY A 18 -8.53 -12.23 10.40
C GLY A 18 -7.03 -12.34 10.14
N ARG A 19 -6.64 -12.74 8.94
CA ARG A 19 -5.23 -12.83 8.50
C ARG A 19 -4.77 -11.52 7.88
N HIS A 20 -3.50 -11.45 7.50
CA HIS A 20 -2.87 -10.27 6.88
C HIS A 20 -2.05 -10.68 5.66
N GLY A 21 -1.82 -9.72 4.77
CA GLY A 21 -1.04 -9.93 3.56
C GLY A 21 -0.90 -8.64 2.76
N PHE A 22 -0.28 -8.73 1.61
CA PHE A 22 -0.16 -7.62 0.68
C PHE A 22 -0.28 -8.09 -0.77
N PHE A 23 -0.68 -7.17 -1.63
CA PHE A 23 -0.73 -7.32 -3.08
C PHE A 23 0.40 -6.49 -3.69
N SER A 24 1.35 -7.16 -4.36
CA SER A 24 2.47 -6.49 -5.03
C SER A 24 2.19 -6.35 -6.52
N CYS A 25 2.35 -5.15 -7.04
CA CYS A 25 2.15 -4.85 -8.45
C CYS A 25 3.00 -3.65 -8.87
N TYR A 26 3.25 -3.51 -10.16
CA TYR A 26 3.79 -2.27 -10.72
C TYR A 26 2.70 -1.18 -10.74
N GLU A 27 3.08 0.07 -10.54
CA GLU A 27 2.15 1.19 -10.60
C GLU A 27 1.38 1.22 -11.92
N ALA A 28 2.04 0.93 -13.04
CA ALA A 28 1.42 0.90 -14.37
C ALA A 28 0.26 -0.10 -14.53
N PHE A 29 0.22 -1.15 -13.74
CA PHE A 29 -0.80 -2.20 -13.84
C PHE A 29 -1.83 -2.15 -12.71
N ILE A 30 -1.55 -1.42 -11.64
CA ILE A 30 -2.41 -1.41 -10.46
C ILE A 30 -3.79 -0.81 -10.75
N HIS A 31 -3.92 0.06 -11.75
CA HIS A 31 -5.21 0.61 -12.19
C HIS A 31 -6.24 -0.45 -12.60
N ILE A 32 -5.80 -1.64 -12.98
CA ILE A 32 -6.70 -2.75 -13.29
C ILE A 32 -7.65 -3.04 -12.13
N ILE A 33 -7.22 -2.79 -10.88
CA ILE A 33 -8.05 -3.06 -9.69
C ILE A 33 -8.69 -1.82 -9.06
N ASP A 34 -8.70 -0.68 -9.72
CA ASP A 34 -9.28 0.57 -9.19
C ASP A 34 -10.71 0.42 -8.70
N SER A 35 -11.53 -0.31 -9.45
CA SER A 35 -12.92 -0.55 -9.05
C SER A 35 -13.01 -1.38 -7.77
N MET A 36 -12.16 -2.38 -7.61
CA MET A 36 -12.11 -3.21 -6.39
C MET A 36 -11.61 -2.40 -5.20
N LEU A 37 -10.53 -1.62 -5.37
CA LEU A 37 -10.05 -0.66 -4.37
C LEU A 37 -11.18 0.25 -3.91
N ASN A 38 -11.91 0.85 -4.85
CA ASN A 38 -13.03 1.74 -4.53
C ASN A 38 -14.11 1.06 -3.69
N GLN A 39 -14.49 -0.16 -4.06
CA GLN A 39 -15.50 -0.90 -3.32
C GLN A 39 -14.99 -1.28 -1.93
N HIS A 40 -13.76 -1.74 -1.81
CA HIS A 40 -13.16 -2.09 -0.53
C HIS A 40 -13.07 -0.88 0.41
N ALA A 41 -12.60 0.27 -0.07
CA ALA A 41 -12.51 1.51 0.72
C ALA A 41 -13.89 2.01 1.17
N LYS A 42 -14.91 1.95 0.31
CA LYS A 42 -16.30 2.29 0.67
C LYS A 42 -16.84 1.33 1.73
N TRP A 43 -16.59 0.06 1.55
CA TRP A 43 -17.02 -0.97 2.49
C TRP A 43 -16.37 -0.78 3.87
N LEU A 44 -15.06 -0.55 3.95
CA LEU A 44 -14.36 -0.27 5.20
C LEU A 44 -14.95 0.95 5.92
N LYS A 45 -15.16 2.05 5.18
CA LYS A 45 -15.75 3.26 5.74
C LYS A 45 -17.10 3.00 6.41
N VAL A 46 -17.97 2.21 5.78
CA VAL A 46 -19.27 1.86 6.37
C VAL A 46 -19.10 0.91 7.55
N CYS A 47 -18.27 -0.11 7.41
CA CYS A 47 -18.06 -1.13 8.42
C CYS A 47 -17.43 -0.59 9.72
N ASN A 48 -16.61 0.45 9.62
CA ASN A 48 -16.00 1.09 10.79
C ASN A 48 -17.03 1.70 11.77
N HIS A 49 -18.25 1.97 11.29
CA HIS A 49 -19.34 2.50 12.10
C HIS A 49 -20.30 1.42 12.62
N ILE A 50 -20.05 0.14 12.36
CA ILE A 50 -20.90 -0.97 12.79
C ILE A 50 -20.32 -1.56 14.09
N PRO A 51 -20.95 -1.36 15.27
CA PRO A 51 -20.36 -1.66 16.58
C PRO A 51 -20.01 -3.14 16.81
N TRP A 52 -20.74 -4.05 16.18
CA TRP A 52 -20.54 -5.48 16.36
C TRP A 52 -19.53 -6.10 15.39
N ARG A 53 -19.04 -5.35 14.40
CA ARG A 53 -18.03 -5.85 13.47
C ARG A 53 -16.64 -5.77 14.08
N ARG A 54 -15.92 -6.89 13.96
CA ARG A 54 -14.50 -6.92 14.36
C ARG A 54 -13.63 -6.24 13.30
N PRO A 55 -12.60 -5.51 13.72
CA PRO A 55 -11.57 -5.00 12.80
C PRO A 55 -10.92 -6.16 12.02
N ILE A 56 -10.69 -5.95 10.73
CA ILE A 56 -9.97 -6.88 9.85
C ILE A 56 -8.57 -6.38 9.56
N GLY A 57 -7.71 -7.27 9.05
CA GLY A 57 -6.39 -6.88 8.52
C GLY A 57 -6.54 -5.82 7.42
N SER A 58 -5.62 -4.88 7.37
CA SER A 58 -5.63 -3.85 6.33
C SER A 58 -5.32 -4.45 4.95
N LEU A 59 -5.92 -3.88 3.91
CA LEU A 59 -5.57 -4.17 2.53
C LEU A 59 -4.29 -3.40 2.17
N ASN A 60 -3.21 -4.11 1.91
CA ASN A 60 -1.91 -3.52 1.67
C ASN A 60 -1.49 -3.69 0.21
N TYR A 61 -1.16 -2.60 -0.45
CA TYR A 61 -0.53 -2.58 -1.76
C TYR A 61 0.94 -2.24 -1.64
N LEU A 62 1.78 -3.02 -2.30
CA LEU A 62 3.21 -2.74 -2.47
C LEU A 62 3.47 -2.45 -3.95
N LEU A 63 3.69 -1.19 -4.27
CA LEU A 63 4.06 -0.78 -5.62
C LEU A 63 5.57 -0.98 -5.79
N SER A 64 5.94 -2.06 -6.48
CA SER A 64 7.33 -2.46 -6.69
C SER A 64 8.00 -1.79 -7.90
N SER A 65 7.27 -0.95 -8.63
CA SER A 65 7.79 -0.09 -9.68
C SER A 65 6.90 1.14 -9.77
N HIS A 66 7.50 2.33 -9.88
CA HIS A 66 6.77 3.59 -9.96
C HIS A 66 7.52 4.63 -10.80
N VAL A 67 6.76 5.57 -11.36
CA VAL A 67 7.27 6.57 -12.30
C VAL A 67 8.22 7.58 -11.65
N TRP A 68 8.07 7.91 -10.40
CA TRP A 68 8.87 8.94 -9.72
C TRP A 68 10.37 8.58 -9.63
N ARG A 69 10.68 7.30 -9.51
CA ARG A 69 12.06 6.81 -9.57
C ARG A 69 12.48 6.39 -10.97
N GLN A 70 11.61 6.62 -11.94
CA GLN A 70 11.85 6.23 -13.32
C GLN A 70 12.20 4.75 -13.47
N ASP A 71 11.49 3.93 -12.74
CA ASP A 71 11.58 2.48 -12.80
C ASP A 71 10.96 2.00 -14.11
N HIS A 72 11.72 2.13 -15.20
CA HIS A 72 11.24 1.88 -16.53
C HIS A 72 10.67 0.47 -16.72
N ASN A 73 9.42 0.42 -17.14
CA ASN A 73 8.75 -0.76 -17.67
C ASN A 73 8.56 -0.66 -19.20
N GLY A 74 9.34 0.20 -19.86
CA GLY A 74 9.15 0.59 -21.25
C GLY A 74 8.18 1.78 -21.39
N PHE A 75 8.12 2.36 -22.57
CA PHE A 75 7.28 3.54 -22.88
C PHE A 75 5.80 3.32 -22.63
N SER A 76 5.31 2.11 -22.84
CA SER A 76 3.90 1.77 -22.77
C SER A 76 3.40 1.43 -21.34
N HIS A 77 4.29 1.42 -20.34
CA HIS A 77 3.98 0.93 -19.00
C HIS A 77 4.19 2.00 -17.92
N GLN A 78 4.06 3.27 -18.27
CA GLN A 78 4.10 4.38 -17.34
C GLN A 78 2.68 4.92 -17.13
N ASP A 79 2.10 4.68 -15.98
CA ASP A 79 0.77 5.16 -15.62
C ASP A 79 0.74 5.56 -14.13
N PRO A 80 0.99 6.84 -13.81
CA PRO A 80 1.15 7.31 -12.43
C PRO A 80 -0.16 7.61 -11.69
N GLY A 81 -1.30 7.51 -12.34
CA GLY A 81 -2.58 8.01 -11.83
C GLY A 81 -3.15 7.27 -10.62
N PHE A 82 -2.65 6.09 -10.26
CA PHE A 82 -3.19 5.30 -9.14
C PHE A 82 -3.05 6.03 -7.79
N ILE A 83 -1.90 6.65 -7.54
CA ILE A 83 -1.68 7.38 -6.27
C ILE A 83 -2.62 8.57 -6.19
N ASP A 84 -2.81 9.32 -7.27
CA ASP A 84 -3.77 10.43 -7.34
C ASP A 84 -5.20 9.96 -7.05
N HIS A 85 -5.56 8.79 -7.58
CA HIS A 85 -6.85 8.18 -7.30
C HIS A 85 -7.01 7.80 -5.82
N VAL A 86 -5.96 7.25 -5.21
CA VAL A 86 -5.94 6.82 -3.81
C VAL A 86 -6.04 8.01 -2.85
N VAL A 87 -5.25 9.08 -3.04
CA VAL A 87 -5.20 10.23 -2.12
C VAL A 87 -6.51 11.03 -2.07
N ASN A 88 -7.39 10.86 -3.05
CA ASN A 88 -8.72 11.45 -3.06
C ASN A 88 -9.72 10.73 -2.12
N LYS A 89 -9.33 9.62 -1.49
CA LYS A 89 -10.16 8.92 -0.51
C LYS A 89 -10.01 9.54 0.88
N LYS A 90 -10.91 9.18 1.79
CA LYS A 90 -10.85 9.67 3.16
C LYS A 90 -9.64 9.13 3.93
N ALA A 91 -8.94 10.01 4.63
CA ALA A 91 -7.79 9.66 5.46
C ALA A 91 -8.10 8.66 6.59
N GLU A 92 -9.37 8.51 6.97
CA GLU A 92 -9.81 7.52 7.96
C GLU A 92 -9.63 6.07 7.50
N VAL A 93 -9.55 5.83 6.17
CA VAL A 93 -9.39 4.48 5.60
C VAL A 93 -8.19 4.34 4.68
N ILE A 94 -7.52 5.43 4.28
CA ILE A 94 -6.40 5.40 3.33
C ILE A 94 -5.13 5.90 3.98
N ARG A 95 -4.02 5.22 3.68
CA ARG A 95 -2.66 5.62 4.01
C ARG A 95 -1.76 5.43 2.79
N VAL A 96 -0.89 6.40 2.54
CA VAL A 96 0.15 6.31 1.50
C VAL A 96 1.50 6.51 2.16
N TYR A 97 2.45 5.65 1.84
CA TYR A 97 3.80 5.64 2.41
C TYR A 97 4.82 5.73 1.29
N LEU A 98 5.78 6.62 1.45
CA LEU A 98 6.87 6.88 0.49
C LEU A 98 8.23 6.63 1.18
N PRO A 99 8.56 5.39 1.54
CA PRO A 99 9.79 5.09 2.27
C PRO A 99 11.02 5.45 1.42
N PRO A 100 11.98 6.20 1.98
CA PRO A 100 13.15 6.68 1.22
C PRO A 100 14.19 5.58 0.98
N ASP A 101 14.27 4.57 1.83
CA ASP A 101 15.24 3.48 1.77
C ASP A 101 14.67 2.13 2.23
N ALA A 102 15.49 1.09 2.18
CA ALA A 102 15.05 -0.27 2.50
C ALA A 102 14.68 -0.45 3.98
N ASN A 103 15.38 0.18 4.92
CA ASN A 103 15.07 0.07 6.34
C ASN A 103 13.74 0.75 6.67
N CYS A 104 13.48 1.92 6.09
CA CYS A 104 12.17 2.58 6.19
C CYS A 104 11.08 1.73 5.54
N LEU A 105 11.35 1.10 4.39
CA LEU A 105 10.40 0.20 3.73
C LEU A 105 10.05 -1.00 4.62
N LEU A 106 11.03 -1.62 5.27
CA LEU A 106 10.80 -2.73 6.20
C LEU A 106 9.95 -2.29 7.39
N SER A 107 10.30 -1.16 8.02
CA SER A 107 9.55 -0.60 9.16
C SER A 107 8.10 -0.30 8.80
N VAL A 108 7.87 0.38 7.67
CA VAL A 108 6.53 0.70 7.18
C VAL A 108 5.74 -0.56 6.82
N THR A 109 6.37 -1.54 6.17
CA THR A 109 5.69 -2.78 5.78
C THR A 109 5.23 -3.57 7.01
N ASP A 110 6.08 -3.68 8.04
CA ASP A 110 5.71 -4.30 9.31
C ASP A 110 4.52 -3.58 9.96
N HIS A 111 4.56 -2.24 10.00
CA HIS A 111 3.44 -1.43 10.49
C HIS A 111 2.15 -1.69 9.69
N CYS A 112 2.22 -1.72 8.37
CA CYS A 112 1.07 -1.98 7.50
C CYS A 112 0.47 -3.37 7.74
N LEU A 113 1.31 -4.40 7.89
CA LEU A 113 0.86 -5.77 8.14
C LEU A 113 0.16 -5.92 9.50
N ARG A 114 0.56 -5.15 10.50
CA ARG A 114 -0.08 -5.11 11.82
C ARG A 114 -1.32 -4.23 11.88
N SER A 115 -1.46 -3.29 10.95
CA SER A 115 -2.57 -2.34 10.92
C SER A 115 -3.91 -3.01 10.61
N ARG A 116 -5.01 -2.38 11.02
CA ARG A 116 -6.36 -2.88 10.81
C ARG A 116 -7.27 -1.79 10.25
N ASN A 117 -8.22 -2.20 9.42
CA ASN A 117 -9.24 -1.35 8.83
C ASN A 117 -8.70 -0.21 7.96
N TYR A 118 -7.53 -0.39 7.35
CA TYR A 118 -6.97 0.55 6.38
C TYR A 118 -6.79 -0.08 5.01
N VAL A 119 -6.68 0.77 4.03
CA VAL A 119 -6.02 0.47 2.76
C VAL A 119 -4.69 1.22 2.79
N ASN A 120 -3.60 0.49 2.77
CA ASN A 120 -2.25 1.03 2.77
C ASN A 120 -1.64 0.90 1.38
N VAL A 121 -1.04 1.96 0.88
CA VAL A 121 -0.26 1.95 -0.36
C VAL A 121 1.18 2.30 -0.02
N VAL A 122 2.07 1.35 -0.24
CA VAL A 122 3.52 1.51 -0.01
C VAL A 122 4.21 1.62 -1.35
N VAL A 123 4.87 2.74 -1.59
CA VAL A 123 5.60 2.99 -2.83
C VAL A 123 7.04 2.58 -2.66
N ALA A 124 7.43 1.47 -3.29
CA ALA A 124 8.78 0.94 -3.32
C ALA A 124 9.32 0.95 -4.76
N GLY A 125 10.60 0.94 -4.93
CA GLY A 125 11.24 0.79 -6.25
C GLY A 125 11.70 -0.65 -6.46
N LYS A 126 11.92 -1.03 -7.71
CA LYS A 126 12.56 -2.30 -8.10
C LYS A 126 14.07 -2.17 -8.33
N GLN A 127 14.57 -0.96 -8.42
CA GLN A 127 15.98 -0.69 -8.64
C GLN A 127 16.73 -0.51 -7.32
N PRO A 128 18.01 -0.87 -7.27
CA PRO A 128 18.85 -0.55 -6.12
C PRO A 128 18.81 0.95 -5.83
N ALA A 129 18.73 1.30 -4.56
CA ALA A 129 18.71 2.68 -4.08
C ALA A 129 19.72 2.83 -2.92
N PRO A 130 20.22 4.04 -2.67
CA PRO A 130 21.06 4.29 -1.51
C PRO A 130 20.34 3.93 -0.20
N GLN A 131 21.12 3.41 0.76
CA GLN A 131 20.67 3.17 2.11
C GLN A 131 21.12 4.35 2.97
N TRP A 132 20.14 5.10 3.51
CA TRP A 132 20.40 6.35 4.23
C TRP A 132 20.45 6.16 5.74
N LEU A 133 19.49 5.38 6.28
CA LEU A 133 19.28 5.26 7.71
C LEU A 133 19.61 3.86 8.20
N THR A 134 20.17 3.75 9.39
CA THR A 134 20.19 2.49 10.14
C THR A 134 18.78 2.07 10.50
N MET A 135 18.57 0.82 10.91
CA MET A 135 17.23 0.35 11.27
C MET A 135 16.63 1.14 12.43
N ASP A 136 17.43 1.49 13.44
CA ASP A 136 16.96 2.25 14.60
C ASP A 136 16.54 3.69 14.23
N GLU A 137 17.30 4.31 13.33
CA GLU A 137 16.95 5.63 12.80
C GLU A 137 15.70 5.57 11.92
N ALA A 138 15.59 4.53 11.08
CA ALA A 138 14.43 4.33 10.22
C ALA A 138 13.13 4.14 11.03
N VAL A 139 13.17 3.38 12.13
CA VAL A 139 12.02 3.23 13.03
C VAL A 139 11.58 4.59 13.57
N LYS A 140 12.53 5.38 14.12
CA LYS A 140 12.24 6.72 14.66
C LYS A 140 11.69 7.66 13.58
N HIS A 141 12.28 7.61 12.38
CA HIS A 141 11.81 8.40 11.23
C HIS A 141 10.37 8.03 10.84
N CYS A 142 10.09 6.74 10.74
CA CYS A 142 8.76 6.25 10.38
C CYS A 142 7.70 6.56 11.46
N GLU A 143 8.08 6.55 12.75
CA GLU A 143 7.20 6.97 13.85
C GLU A 143 6.86 8.46 13.77
N ALA A 144 7.81 9.30 13.40
CA ALA A 144 7.58 10.73 13.18
C ALA A 144 6.78 11.02 11.89
N GLY A 145 6.84 10.12 10.92
CA GLY A 145 6.13 10.19 9.63
C GLY A 145 6.80 11.09 8.59
N LEU A 146 7.61 12.04 9.00
CA LEU A 146 8.38 12.96 8.14
C LEU A 146 9.60 13.45 8.91
N GLY A 147 10.71 13.63 8.24
CA GLY A 147 11.94 14.14 8.87
C GLY A 147 12.94 14.66 7.87
N ILE A 148 13.88 15.45 8.38
CA ILE A 148 15.08 15.90 7.66
C ILE A 148 16.27 15.18 8.27
N TRP A 149 17.12 14.57 7.43
CA TRP A 149 18.30 13.79 7.84
C TRP A 149 19.38 13.79 6.77
#